data_70aa568ef725880230c8d9916e49ffe4
#
_entry.id   70aa568ef725880230c8d9916e49ffe4
#
_cell.length_a   1.000
_cell.length_b   1.000
_cell.length_c   1.000
_cell.angle_alpha   90.00
_cell.angle_beta   90.00
_cell.angle_gamma   90.00
#
_symmetry.space_group_name_H-M   'P 1'
#
loop_
_entity.id
_entity.type
_entity.pdbx_description
1 polymer ?
#
loop_
_entity_poly.entity_id
_entity_poly.type
_entity_poly.pdbx_seq_one_letter_code
_entity_poly.pdbx_strand_id
1 'polypeptide(L)'
;TSWASRLIQQSILKNRIAGLGKNRKTAVFPKLVFGIKDGLNHKSEDPNYDIKQLALECASKRMYPDILNYDKVVEITGSFKTPMGCRSFLGTYEENGELVHEGRNNLGVVSLNLPRIAIAANRDEKQFYKLLDERLDLARRALETRISRLENVKARVAPILYMEGACGVRLKADEPIANIFKNGRA
;
A
#
# COMPACT_ATOMS: atom_id res chain seq x y z
N THR A 1 -8.52 -10.54 -20.79
CA THR A 1 -7.21 -10.97 -20.24
C THR A 1 -6.55 -11.92 -21.24
N SER A 2 -5.27 -11.69 -21.58
CA SER A 2 -4.55 -12.59 -22.51
C SER A 2 -4.39 -14.00 -21.90
N TRP A 3 -4.22 -15.01 -22.76
CA TRP A 3 -3.96 -16.37 -22.31
C TRP A 3 -2.75 -16.46 -21.37
N ALA A 4 -1.66 -15.79 -21.70
CA ALA A 4 -0.48 -15.76 -20.85
C ALA A 4 -0.73 -15.17 -19.46
N SER A 5 -1.49 -14.06 -19.39
CA SER A 5 -1.88 -13.43 -18.12
C SER A 5 -2.73 -14.38 -17.25
N ARG A 6 -3.67 -15.12 -17.86
CA ARG A 6 -4.47 -16.10 -17.12
C ARG A 6 -3.60 -17.23 -16.57
N LEU A 7 -2.69 -17.77 -17.38
CA LEU A 7 -1.78 -18.84 -16.96
C LEU A 7 -0.90 -18.42 -15.78
N ILE A 8 -0.36 -17.19 -15.83
CA ILE A 8 0.46 -16.64 -14.74
C ILE A 8 -0.37 -16.52 -13.45
N GLN A 9 -1.56 -15.96 -13.54
CA GLN A 9 -2.45 -15.82 -12.37
C GLN A 9 -2.81 -17.17 -11.75
N GLN A 10 -3.20 -18.14 -12.60
CA GLN A 10 -3.51 -19.50 -12.14
C GLN A 10 -2.30 -20.15 -11.46
N SER A 11 -1.12 -20.04 -12.04
CA SER A 11 0.11 -20.61 -11.48
C SER A 11 0.45 -20.02 -10.12
N ILE A 12 0.38 -18.68 -9.98
CA ILE A 12 0.62 -17.99 -8.71
C ILE A 12 -0.36 -18.47 -7.65
N LEU A 13 -1.65 -18.48 -7.96
CA LEU A 13 -2.69 -18.86 -6.99
C LEU A 13 -2.59 -20.33 -6.58
N LYS A 14 -2.40 -21.25 -7.53
CA LYS A 14 -2.22 -22.69 -7.26
C LYS A 14 -0.99 -22.96 -6.38
N ASN A 15 0.15 -22.34 -6.71
CA ASN A 15 1.37 -22.46 -5.90
C ASN A 15 1.17 -21.89 -4.50
N ARG A 16 0.45 -20.78 -4.37
CA ARG A 16 0.10 -20.21 -3.06
C ARG A 16 -0.78 -21.15 -2.25
N ILE A 17 -1.79 -21.77 -2.85
CA ILE A 17 -2.66 -22.77 -2.21
C ILE A 17 -1.82 -23.98 -1.75
N ALA A 18 -0.91 -24.48 -2.58
CA ALA A 18 -0.04 -25.59 -2.24
C ALA A 18 0.86 -25.28 -1.02
N GLY A 19 1.30 -24.04 -0.88
CA GLY A 19 2.17 -23.60 0.21
C GLY A 19 3.65 -23.88 -0.03
N LEU A 20 4.50 -23.33 0.84
CA LEU A 20 5.95 -23.38 0.70
C LEU A 20 6.58 -24.57 1.45
N GLY A 21 7.50 -25.24 0.76
CA GLY A 21 8.35 -26.29 1.32
C GLY A 21 7.57 -27.55 1.76
N LYS A 22 8.27 -28.47 2.39
CA LYS A 22 7.72 -29.76 2.85
C LYS A 22 6.53 -29.60 3.83
N ASN A 23 6.55 -28.54 4.63
CA ASN A 23 5.52 -28.28 5.64
C ASN A 23 4.36 -27.45 5.10
N ARG A 24 4.30 -27.17 3.81
CA ARG A 24 3.22 -26.40 3.15
C ARG A 24 2.84 -25.10 3.87
N LYS A 25 3.86 -24.36 4.36
CA LYS A 25 3.65 -23.11 5.08
C LYS A 25 3.04 -22.05 4.16
N THR A 26 2.21 -21.19 4.74
CA THR A 26 1.67 -20.03 4.03
C THR A 26 2.79 -19.05 3.72
N ALA A 27 2.93 -18.69 2.43
CA ALA A 27 3.82 -17.60 2.03
C ALA A 27 3.19 -16.26 2.44
N VAL A 28 3.87 -15.48 3.25
CA VAL A 28 3.41 -14.14 3.63
C VAL A 28 3.73 -13.13 2.52
N PHE A 29 4.92 -13.25 1.93
CA PHE A 29 5.37 -12.39 0.85
C PHE A 29 5.64 -13.18 -0.44
N PRO A 30 5.53 -12.54 -1.62
CA PRO A 30 4.96 -11.21 -1.84
C PRO A 30 3.48 -11.17 -1.46
N LYS A 31 3.02 -10.03 -0.93
CA LYS A 31 1.62 -9.82 -0.62
C LYS A 31 0.82 -9.74 -1.92
N LEU A 32 -0.16 -10.61 -2.07
CA LEU A 32 -1.01 -10.64 -3.25
C LEU A 32 -2.27 -9.81 -3.03
N VAL A 33 -2.66 -9.09 -4.07
CA VAL A 33 -3.92 -8.35 -4.14
C VAL A 33 -4.65 -8.79 -5.41
N PHE A 34 -5.93 -9.07 -5.28
CA PHE A 34 -6.79 -9.49 -6.39
C PHE A 34 -7.97 -8.52 -6.54
N GLY A 35 -8.06 -7.87 -7.72
CA GLY A 35 -9.14 -6.94 -8.03
C GLY A 35 -10.35 -7.67 -8.62
N ILE A 36 -11.54 -7.44 -8.05
CA ILE A 36 -12.81 -7.86 -8.65
C ILE A 36 -13.36 -6.69 -9.45
N LYS A 37 -13.64 -6.92 -10.74
CA LYS A 37 -14.15 -5.92 -11.68
C LYS A 37 -15.36 -6.44 -12.44
N ASP A 38 -16.40 -5.61 -12.55
CA ASP A 38 -17.58 -5.94 -13.35
C ASP A 38 -17.23 -6.15 -14.83
N GLY A 39 -17.89 -7.15 -15.44
CA GLY A 39 -17.65 -7.54 -16.83
C GLY A 39 -16.33 -8.25 -17.08
N LEU A 40 -15.49 -8.48 -16.06
CA LEU A 40 -14.23 -9.17 -16.17
C LEU A 40 -14.17 -10.48 -15.38
N ASN A 41 -14.51 -10.42 -14.09
CA ASN A 41 -14.40 -11.57 -13.19
C ASN A 41 -15.39 -11.53 -12.02
N HIS A 42 -16.37 -10.63 -12.02
CA HIS A 42 -17.30 -10.47 -10.90
C HIS A 42 -18.42 -11.53 -10.92
N LYS A 43 -19.12 -11.66 -12.04
CA LYS A 43 -20.29 -12.53 -12.22
C LYS A 43 -19.92 -13.86 -12.86
N SER A 44 -20.78 -14.87 -12.73
CA SER A 44 -20.55 -16.22 -13.27
C SER A 44 -20.35 -16.27 -14.77
N GLU A 45 -20.97 -15.34 -15.50
CA GLU A 45 -20.87 -15.19 -16.95
C GLU A 45 -19.60 -14.45 -17.42
N ASP A 46 -18.84 -13.86 -16.49
CA ASP A 46 -17.64 -13.10 -16.85
C ASP A 46 -16.49 -14.02 -17.29
N PRO A 47 -15.65 -13.57 -18.24
CA PRO A 47 -14.64 -14.43 -18.88
C PRO A 47 -13.53 -14.94 -17.96
N ASN A 48 -13.33 -14.31 -16.80
CA ASN A 48 -12.31 -14.72 -15.81
C ASN A 48 -12.92 -15.05 -14.43
N TYR A 49 -14.18 -15.45 -14.40
CA TYR A 49 -14.85 -15.83 -13.17
C TYR A 49 -14.16 -16.99 -12.45
N ASP A 50 -13.66 -17.98 -13.21
CA ASP A 50 -12.87 -19.11 -12.70
C ASP A 50 -11.61 -18.67 -11.94
N ILE A 51 -10.93 -17.62 -12.42
CA ILE A 51 -9.76 -17.06 -11.73
C ILE A 51 -10.18 -16.42 -10.39
N LYS A 52 -11.33 -15.73 -10.34
CA LYS A 52 -11.87 -15.22 -9.09
C LYS A 52 -12.16 -16.35 -8.11
N GLN A 53 -12.79 -17.44 -8.55
CA GLN A 53 -13.06 -18.58 -7.69
C GLN A 53 -11.77 -19.15 -7.09
N LEU A 54 -10.74 -19.31 -7.93
CA LEU A 54 -9.42 -19.77 -7.48
C LEU A 54 -8.77 -18.78 -6.49
N ALA A 55 -8.94 -17.47 -6.70
CA ALA A 55 -8.43 -16.43 -5.78
C ALA A 55 -9.16 -16.47 -4.43
N LEU A 56 -10.48 -16.67 -4.41
CA LEU A 56 -11.27 -16.81 -3.19
C LEU A 56 -10.92 -18.10 -2.44
N GLU A 57 -10.73 -19.21 -3.16
CA GLU A 57 -10.24 -20.46 -2.55
C GLU A 57 -8.87 -20.26 -1.90
N CYS A 58 -7.96 -19.58 -2.62
CA CYS A 58 -6.64 -19.25 -2.09
C CYS A 58 -6.73 -18.38 -0.83
N ALA A 59 -7.54 -17.34 -0.86
CA ALA A 59 -7.74 -16.44 0.27
C ALA A 59 -8.30 -17.18 1.49
N SER A 60 -9.27 -18.07 1.30
CA SER A 60 -9.88 -18.86 2.39
C SER A 60 -8.89 -19.82 3.05
N LYS A 61 -7.97 -20.40 2.28
CA LYS A 61 -6.98 -21.37 2.77
C LYS A 61 -5.69 -20.72 3.28
N ARG A 62 -5.34 -19.55 2.79
CA ARG A 62 -4.03 -18.95 2.99
C ARG A 62 -4.06 -17.49 3.45
N MET A 63 -5.25 -16.92 3.71
CA MET A 63 -5.48 -15.51 4.07
C MET A 63 -5.07 -14.49 3.00
N TYR A 64 -4.60 -14.92 1.84
CA TYR A 64 -4.21 -14.13 0.67
C TYR A 64 -4.69 -14.81 -0.60
N PRO A 65 -5.00 -14.04 -1.68
CA PRO A 65 -4.83 -12.59 -1.85
C PRO A 65 -5.82 -11.74 -1.03
N ASP A 66 -5.45 -10.48 -0.75
CA ASP A 66 -6.43 -9.47 -0.36
C ASP A 66 -7.38 -9.22 -1.53
N ILE A 67 -8.67 -9.20 -1.27
CA ILE A 67 -9.70 -9.00 -2.30
C ILE A 67 -10.13 -7.54 -2.30
N LEU A 68 -10.02 -6.88 -3.46
CA LEU A 68 -10.43 -5.51 -3.66
C LEU A 68 -11.58 -5.42 -4.66
N ASN A 69 -12.54 -4.54 -4.40
CA ASN A 69 -13.50 -4.12 -5.41
C ASN A 69 -12.84 -3.04 -6.29
N TYR A 70 -12.47 -3.42 -7.52
CA TYR A 70 -11.81 -2.54 -8.48
C TYR A 70 -12.66 -1.29 -8.78
N ASP A 71 -13.92 -1.50 -9.10
CA ASP A 71 -14.81 -0.43 -9.55
C ASP A 71 -15.04 0.58 -8.42
N LYS A 72 -15.19 0.10 -7.17
CA LYS A 72 -15.34 0.96 -6.00
C LYS A 72 -14.07 1.73 -5.65
N VAL A 73 -12.91 1.13 -5.81
CA VAL A 73 -11.63 1.83 -5.64
C VAL A 73 -11.51 2.96 -6.66
N VAL A 74 -11.81 2.68 -7.94
CA VAL A 74 -11.77 3.71 -9.00
C VAL A 74 -12.79 4.82 -8.74
N GLU A 75 -14.02 4.48 -8.34
CA GLU A 75 -15.06 5.46 -8.00
C GLU A 75 -14.61 6.45 -6.90
N ILE A 76 -13.95 5.92 -5.84
CA ILE A 76 -13.54 6.74 -4.69
C ILE A 76 -12.25 7.53 -4.97
N THR A 77 -11.30 6.95 -5.71
CA THR A 77 -9.95 7.50 -5.82
C THR A 77 -9.58 8.01 -7.22
N GLY A 78 -10.53 7.96 -8.16
CA GLY A 78 -10.32 8.38 -9.56
C GLY A 78 -9.54 7.37 -10.42
N SER A 79 -8.83 6.42 -9.83
CA SER A 79 -8.10 5.37 -10.54
C SER A 79 -7.90 4.14 -9.68
N PHE A 80 -7.54 3.01 -10.30
CA PHE A 80 -7.20 1.82 -9.51
C PHE A 80 -5.86 2.02 -8.79
N LYS A 81 -5.91 1.90 -7.47
CA LYS A 81 -4.74 1.94 -6.59
C LYS A 81 -4.63 0.63 -5.82
N THR A 82 -3.42 0.12 -5.71
CA THR A 82 -3.14 -1.00 -4.81
C THR A 82 -2.87 -0.46 -3.40
N PRO A 83 -3.37 -1.15 -2.36
CA PRO A 83 -3.07 -0.75 -1.00
C PRO A 83 -1.58 -0.95 -0.69
N MET A 84 -1.03 -0.05 0.10
CA MET A 84 0.29 -0.23 0.68
C MET A 84 0.20 -1.04 1.98
N GLY A 85 1.17 -1.93 2.18
CA GLY A 85 1.31 -2.69 3.42
C GLY A 85 -0.01 -3.32 3.91
N CYS A 86 -0.58 -2.78 4.98
CA CYS A 86 -1.76 -3.32 5.65
C CYS A 86 -3.08 -2.69 5.20
N ARG A 87 -3.31 -2.52 3.90
CA ARG A 87 -4.55 -2.00 3.30
C ARG A 87 -4.74 -0.49 3.42
N SER A 88 -3.64 0.26 3.56
CA SER A 88 -3.65 1.72 3.51
C SER A 88 -3.47 2.22 2.08
N PHE A 89 -4.18 3.29 1.74
CA PHE A 89 -4.00 3.98 0.46
C PHE A 89 -3.30 5.32 0.71
N LEU A 90 -2.39 5.70 -0.18
CA LEU A 90 -1.86 7.07 -0.19
C LEU A 90 -2.98 8.05 -0.53
N GLY A 91 -2.97 9.21 0.10
CA GLY A 91 -3.85 10.32 -0.25
C GLY A 91 -3.71 10.74 -1.71
N THR A 92 -4.65 11.52 -2.20
CA THR A 92 -4.58 12.12 -3.54
C THR A 92 -3.45 13.17 -3.58
N TYR A 93 -2.74 13.19 -4.69
CA TYR A 93 -1.78 14.23 -5.00
C TYR A 93 -1.99 14.67 -6.46
N GLU A 94 -2.07 15.98 -6.67
CA GLU A 94 -2.27 16.57 -7.97
C GLU A 94 -1.03 17.39 -8.37
N GLU A 95 -0.63 17.27 -9.62
CA GLU A 95 0.43 18.06 -10.22
C GLU A 95 -0.10 18.65 -11.52
N ASN A 96 -0.11 19.98 -11.62
CA ASN A 96 -0.69 20.71 -12.78
C ASN A 96 -2.16 20.38 -13.09
N GLY A 97 -2.96 20.05 -12.08
CA GLY A 97 -4.37 19.68 -12.23
C GLY A 97 -4.62 18.22 -12.62
N GLU A 98 -3.57 17.41 -12.71
CA GLU A 98 -3.68 15.98 -12.98
C GLU A 98 -3.33 15.14 -11.74
N LEU A 99 -4.08 14.06 -11.52
CA LEU A 99 -3.83 13.13 -10.43
C LEU A 99 -2.57 12.31 -10.70
N VAL A 100 -1.60 12.40 -9.80
CA VAL A 100 -0.35 11.64 -9.87
C VAL A 100 -0.47 10.37 -9.02
N HIS A 101 -0.35 9.22 -9.66
CA HIS A 101 -0.48 7.91 -9.02
C HIS A 101 0.86 7.18 -8.89
N GLU A 102 1.81 7.48 -9.76
CA GLU A 102 3.13 6.87 -9.80
C GLU A 102 4.15 7.71 -9.02
N GLY A 103 5.26 7.07 -8.63
CA GLY A 103 6.35 7.75 -7.94
C GLY A 103 6.00 8.22 -6.53
N ARG A 104 4.93 7.69 -5.94
CA ARG A 104 4.54 7.99 -4.55
C ARG A 104 5.44 7.25 -3.57
N ASN A 105 5.74 7.90 -2.47
CA ASN A 105 6.69 7.39 -1.48
C ASN A 105 6.10 7.49 -0.06
N ASN A 106 6.42 6.53 0.81
CA ASN A 106 6.07 6.59 2.22
C ASN A 106 7.34 6.85 3.03
N LEU A 107 7.44 8.02 3.63
CA LEU A 107 8.62 8.44 4.39
C LEU A 107 8.63 7.93 5.83
N GLY A 108 7.50 7.49 6.34
CA GLY A 108 7.44 6.94 7.69
C GLY A 108 6.03 6.87 8.25
N VAL A 109 5.93 6.11 9.34
CA VAL A 109 4.68 5.89 10.07
C VAL A 109 4.95 6.11 11.55
N VAL A 110 4.02 6.76 12.24
CA VAL A 110 3.95 6.85 13.69
C VAL A 110 2.61 6.32 14.15
N SER A 111 2.63 5.31 15.03
CA SER A 111 1.42 4.71 15.58
C SER A 111 1.03 5.36 16.90
N LEU A 112 -0.25 5.69 17.05
CA LEU A 112 -0.83 6.14 18.30
C LEU A 112 -1.47 4.98 19.05
N ASN A 113 -1.10 4.79 20.31
CA ASN A 113 -1.71 3.80 21.19
C ASN A 113 -2.94 4.40 21.88
N LEU A 114 -4.08 4.41 21.18
CA LEU A 114 -5.35 4.95 21.70
C LEU A 114 -5.82 4.26 22.98
N PRO A 115 -5.75 2.92 23.13
CA PRO A 115 -6.08 2.25 24.39
C PRO A 115 -5.28 2.80 25.58
N ARG A 116 -3.98 3.04 25.42
CA ARG A 116 -3.14 3.61 26.47
C ARG A 116 -3.54 5.04 26.84
N ILE A 117 -3.91 5.84 25.83
CA ILE A 117 -4.40 7.21 26.05
C ILE A 117 -5.72 7.17 26.84
N ALA A 118 -6.64 6.28 26.47
CA ALA A 118 -7.92 6.11 27.17
C ALA A 118 -7.74 5.66 28.64
N ILE A 119 -6.83 4.72 28.91
CA ILE A 119 -6.51 4.28 30.27
C ILE A 119 -5.92 5.44 31.07
N ALA A 120 -4.99 6.22 30.48
CA ALA A 120 -4.38 7.37 31.16
C ALA A 120 -5.37 8.51 31.43
N ALA A 121 -6.40 8.64 30.61
CA ALA A 121 -7.47 9.61 30.79
C ALA A 121 -8.46 9.24 31.92
N ASN A 122 -8.41 8.00 32.42
CA ASN A 122 -9.21 7.51 33.56
C ASN A 122 -10.72 7.84 33.46
N ARG A 123 -11.34 7.56 32.29
CA ARG A 123 -12.75 7.83 31.98
C ARG A 123 -13.14 9.32 31.89
N ASP A 124 -12.17 10.23 31.89
CA ASP A 124 -12.39 11.66 31.65
C ASP A 124 -12.21 11.93 30.15
N GLU A 125 -13.30 12.28 29.46
CA GLU A 125 -13.31 12.56 28.04
C GLU A 125 -12.47 13.79 27.69
N LYS A 126 -12.54 14.84 28.48
CA LYS A 126 -11.74 16.06 28.26
C LYS A 126 -10.25 15.77 28.37
N GLN A 127 -9.87 14.98 29.37
CA GLN A 127 -8.49 14.56 29.56
C GLN A 127 -8.04 13.62 28.41
N PHE A 128 -8.93 12.77 27.88
CA PHE A 128 -8.62 11.94 26.72
C PHE A 128 -8.25 12.78 25.49
N TYR A 129 -9.07 13.76 25.13
CA TYR A 129 -8.79 14.62 23.98
C TYR A 129 -7.53 15.46 24.18
N LYS A 130 -7.30 15.98 25.37
CA LYS A 130 -6.06 16.71 25.70
C LYS A 130 -4.83 15.82 25.47
N LEU A 131 -4.82 14.62 26.01
CA LEU A 131 -3.72 13.67 25.83
C LEU A 131 -3.57 13.24 24.35
N LEU A 132 -4.67 13.09 23.63
CA LEU A 132 -4.65 12.75 22.20
C LEU A 132 -3.96 13.86 21.39
N ASP A 133 -4.35 15.12 21.63
CA ASP A 133 -3.76 16.28 20.94
C ASP A 133 -2.25 16.42 21.23
N GLU A 134 -1.83 16.23 22.48
CA GLU A 134 -0.42 16.21 22.85
C GLU A 134 0.35 15.10 22.11
N ARG A 135 -0.23 13.91 21.95
CA ARG A 135 0.39 12.78 21.22
C ARG A 135 0.39 12.99 19.71
N LEU A 136 -0.65 13.62 19.17
CA LEU A 136 -0.71 13.99 17.75
C LEU A 136 0.38 15.02 17.40
N ASP A 137 0.56 16.05 18.25
CA ASP A 137 1.64 17.04 18.04
C ASP A 137 3.03 16.38 18.12
N LEU A 138 3.24 15.47 19.07
CA LEU A 138 4.48 14.72 19.17
C LEU A 138 4.72 13.84 17.92
N ALA A 139 3.69 13.18 17.43
CA ALA A 139 3.76 12.37 16.21
C ALA A 139 4.10 13.23 14.99
N ARG A 140 3.46 14.39 14.84
CA ARG A 140 3.76 15.38 13.80
C ARG A 140 5.23 15.79 13.84
N ARG A 141 5.74 16.22 14.99
CA ARG A 141 7.15 16.63 15.16
C ARG A 141 8.13 15.49 14.85
N ALA A 142 7.79 14.25 15.21
CA ALA A 142 8.60 13.09 14.90
C ALA A 142 8.69 12.85 13.39
N LEU A 143 7.58 12.97 12.65
CA LEU A 143 7.54 12.86 11.19
C LEU A 143 8.30 14.00 10.52
N GLU A 144 8.10 15.25 10.94
CA GLU A 144 8.83 16.41 10.43
C GLU A 144 10.35 16.28 10.63
N THR A 145 10.78 15.79 11.81
CA THR A 145 12.20 15.53 12.09
C THR A 145 12.76 14.45 11.15
N ARG A 146 11.98 13.40 10.86
CA ARG A 146 12.39 12.36 9.90
C ARG A 146 12.53 12.94 8.49
N ILE A 147 11.54 13.69 8.03
CA ILE A 147 11.54 14.32 6.72
C ILE A 147 12.77 15.24 6.56
N SER A 148 12.99 16.11 7.53
CA SER A 148 14.14 17.04 7.55
C SER A 148 15.50 16.29 7.45
N ARG A 149 15.64 15.16 8.14
CA ARG A 149 16.86 14.34 8.04
C ARG A 149 17.04 13.68 6.67
N LEU A 150 15.94 13.38 5.97
CA LEU A 150 15.99 12.77 4.64
C LEU A 150 16.28 13.78 3.52
N GLU A 151 16.02 15.06 3.74
CA GLU A 151 16.15 16.11 2.70
C GLU A 151 17.52 16.12 2.00
N ASN A 152 18.59 15.88 2.74
CA ASN A 152 19.96 15.91 2.22
C ASN A 152 20.53 14.54 1.86
N VAL A 153 19.74 13.47 2.00
CA VAL A 153 20.17 12.12 1.63
C VAL A 153 20.31 12.04 0.11
N LYS A 154 21.42 11.49 -0.36
CA LYS A 154 21.73 11.37 -1.80
C LYS A 154 21.09 10.13 -2.41
N ALA A 155 20.65 10.23 -3.66
CA ALA A 155 19.99 9.14 -4.40
C ALA A 155 20.81 7.83 -4.42
N ARG A 156 22.14 7.93 -4.45
CA ARG A 156 23.05 6.76 -4.41
C ARG A 156 22.94 5.87 -3.19
N VAL A 157 22.26 6.33 -2.12
CA VAL A 157 22.01 5.50 -0.92
C VAL A 157 21.11 4.30 -1.23
N ALA A 158 20.18 4.46 -2.17
CA ALA A 158 19.31 3.39 -2.63
C ALA A 158 19.08 3.50 -4.15
N PRO A 159 20.06 3.08 -4.96
CA PRO A 159 20.04 3.27 -6.41
C PRO A 159 18.79 2.70 -7.08
N ILE A 160 18.39 1.49 -6.72
CA ILE A 160 17.18 0.84 -7.29
C ILE A 160 15.94 1.72 -7.11
N LEU A 161 15.80 2.38 -5.96
CA LEU A 161 14.64 3.21 -5.68
C LEU A 161 14.71 4.56 -6.40
N TYR A 162 15.86 5.21 -6.36
CA TYR A 162 15.96 6.62 -6.72
C TYR A 162 16.66 6.89 -8.06
N MET A 163 17.51 5.98 -8.51
CA MET A 163 18.28 6.17 -9.76
C MET A 163 17.72 5.32 -10.90
N GLU A 164 17.11 4.16 -10.61
CA GLU A 164 16.61 3.22 -11.63
C GLU A 164 15.12 3.36 -11.95
N GLY A 165 14.45 4.34 -11.34
CA GLY A 165 13.07 4.69 -11.68
C GLY A 165 11.98 3.93 -10.91
N ALA A 166 12.32 3.19 -9.86
CA ALA A 166 11.31 2.49 -9.05
C ALA A 166 10.32 3.43 -8.35
N CYS A 167 10.75 4.69 -8.06
CA CYS A 167 9.88 5.74 -7.51
C CYS A 167 9.30 6.68 -8.59
N GLY A 168 9.22 6.26 -9.86
CA GLY A 168 8.65 7.04 -10.97
C GLY A 168 9.55 8.12 -11.53
N VAL A 169 10.68 8.44 -10.89
CA VAL A 169 11.70 9.39 -11.34
C VAL A 169 13.10 8.79 -11.23
N ARG A 170 14.01 9.31 -12.03
CA ARG A 170 15.43 8.92 -12.01
C ARG A 170 16.26 10.12 -11.59
N LEU A 171 16.85 10.05 -10.41
CA LEU A 171 17.78 11.06 -9.91
C LEU A 171 19.22 10.67 -10.26
N LYS A 172 20.09 11.66 -10.38
CA LYS A 172 21.54 11.44 -10.43
C LYS A 172 22.06 11.05 -9.05
N ALA A 173 23.19 10.36 -9.00
CA ALA A 173 23.74 9.79 -7.76
C ALA A 173 23.87 10.79 -6.61
N ASP A 174 24.25 12.03 -6.93
CA ASP A 174 24.48 13.09 -5.94
C ASP A 174 23.29 14.03 -5.71
N GLU A 175 22.18 13.80 -6.42
CA GLU A 175 20.95 14.56 -6.20
C GLU A 175 20.30 14.16 -4.87
N PRO A 176 19.73 15.12 -4.13
CA PRO A 176 19.01 14.82 -2.90
C PRO A 176 17.66 14.13 -3.21
N ILE A 177 17.30 13.12 -2.43
CA ILE A 177 16.02 12.42 -2.57
C ILE A 177 14.82 13.33 -2.26
N ALA A 178 15.04 14.46 -1.59
CA ALA A 178 14.04 15.51 -1.40
C ALA A 178 13.38 15.95 -2.70
N ASN A 179 14.07 15.86 -3.84
CA ASN A 179 13.50 16.20 -5.15
C ASN A 179 12.31 15.31 -5.54
N ILE A 180 12.15 14.14 -4.90
CA ILE A 180 11.00 13.25 -5.12
C ILE A 180 9.81 13.65 -4.24
N PHE A 181 10.03 14.05 -2.99
CA PHE A 181 8.93 14.22 -2.02
C PHE A 181 8.62 15.67 -1.63
N LYS A 182 9.46 16.66 -1.99
CA LYS A 182 9.21 18.08 -1.68
C LYS A 182 7.86 18.62 -2.19
N ASN A 183 7.33 18.02 -3.23
CA ASN A 183 6.08 18.44 -3.87
C ASN A 183 4.87 17.57 -3.48
N GLY A 184 4.88 16.96 -2.31
CA GLY A 184 3.74 16.18 -1.82
C GLY A 184 3.64 14.77 -2.40
N ARG A 185 4.66 14.25 -3.09
CA ARG A 185 4.71 12.86 -3.60
C ARG A 185 4.91 11.80 -2.51
N ALA A 186 5.08 12.21 -1.27
CA ALA A 186 5.26 11.32 -0.13
C ALA A 186 4.03 11.32 0.78
#